data_f4961f98aa78d9ad82104541dbf5e076
#
_entry.id   f4961f98aa78d9ad82104541dbf5e076
#
_cell.length_a   1.000
_cell.length_b   1.000
_cell.length_c   1.000
_cell.angle_alpha   90.00
_cell.angle_beta   90.00
_cell.angle_gamma   90.00
#
_symmetry.space_group_name_H-M   'P 1'
#
loop_
_entity.id
_entity.type
_entity.pdbx_description
1 polymer ?
#
loop_
_entity_poly.entity_id
_entity_poly.type
_entity_poly.pdbx_seq_one_letter_code
_entity_poly.pdbx_strand_id
1 'polypeptide(L)'
;MEFKRRIEEIGIEPKYILPHDSYLINLGNADEEKRNQSFEAFVDEMKRCNELGLLYLNMHPGSHLKEISEEQSMDLIIDCINKAHELVPNVNVVLEITAGQGSNLGYTFEHLAYIINGTIDKNRIGVCLDTCHMFAAGYDIRTKDSYTKTMNNFEEIVGFKYLKGVH
;
A
#
# COMPACT_ATOMS: atom_id res chain seq x y z
N MET A 1 -21.59 -1.79 16.90
CA MET A 1 -21.12 -2.69 15.83
C MET A 1 -20.28 -3.79 16.48
N GLU A 2 -20.56 -5.06 16.19
CA GLU A 2 -19.99 -6.24 16.86
C GLU A 2 -18.45 -6.27 16.83
N PHE A 3 -17.85 -5.94 15.69
CA PHE A 3 -16.40 -5.89 15.54
C PHE A 3 -15.74 -4.95 16.57
N LYS A 4 -16.20 -3.70 16.67
CA LYS A 4 -15.63 -2.71 17.61
C LYS A 4 -15.74 -3.19 19.07
N ARG A 5 -16.89 -3.73 19.43
CA ARG A 5 -17.09 -4.31 20.76
C ARG A 5 -16.10 -5.43 21.06
N ARG A 6 -15.88 -6.35 20.08
CA ARG A 6 -14.96 -7.47 20.28
C ARG A 6 -13.51 -7.06 20.42
N ILE A 7 -13.01 -6.16 19.55
CA ILE A 7 -11.61 -5.70 19.68
C ILE A 7 -11.36 -4.94 20.98
N GLU A 8 -12.36 -4.20 21.48
CA GLU A 8 -12.31 -3.53 22.77
C GLU A 8 -12.27 -4.55 23.93
N GLU A 9 -13.14 -5.57 23.91
CA GLU A 9 -13.18 -6.64 24.92
C GLU A 9 -11.87 -7.42 25.04
N ILE A 10 -11.18 -7.67 23.91
CA ILE A 10 -9.89 -8.39 23.90
C ILE A 10 -8.67 -7.46 24.01
N GLY A 11 -8.89 -6.15 24.08
CA GLY A 11 -7.85 -5.14 24.28
C GLY A 11 -6.91 -4.93 23.08
N ILE A 12 -7.38 -5.20 21.84
CA ILE A 12 -6.61 -4.91 20.62
C ILE A 12 -6.90 -3.48 20.16
N GLU A 13 -5.88 -2.65 20.09
CA GLU A 13 -6.01 -1.32 19.52
C GLU A 13 -6.12 -1.37 17.99
N PRO A 14 -7.00 -0.55 17.37
CA PRO A 14 -7.17 -0.52 15.90
C PRO A 14 -5.89 -0.29 15.11
N LYS A 15 -4.90 0.38 15.68
CA LYS A 15 -3.61 0.64 15.04
C LYS A 15 -2.76 -0.62 14.76
N TYR A 16 -3.10 -1.75 15.42
CA TYR A 16 -2.43 -3.03 15.21
C TYR A 16 -3.17 -3.93 14.23
N ILE A 17 -4.25 -3.44 13.63
CA ILE A 17 -5.03 -4.18 12.65
C ILE A 17 -4.79 -3.54 11.28
N LEU A 18 -4.18 -4.31 10.39
CA LEU A 18 -3.85 -3.90 9.02
C LEU A 18 -4.63 -4.78 8.04
N PRO A 19 -5.87 -4.41 7.68
CA PRO A 19 -6.61 -5.12 6.65
C PRO A 19 -5.96 -4.91 5.28
N HIS A 20 -6.08 -5.92 4.44
CA HIS A 20 -5.58 -5.89 3.06
C HIS A 20 -6.77 -5.78 2.09
N ASP A 21 -6.61 -5.00 1.03
CA ASP A 21 -7.60 -4.90 -0.04
C ASP A 21 -7.66 -6.16 -0.91
N SER A 22 -8.65 -6.22 -1.80
CA SER A 22 -8.76 -7.32 -2.74
C SER A 22 -7.64 -7.26 -3.78
N TYR A 23 -6.97 -8.39 -4.04
CA TYR A 23 -5.95 -8.53 -5.09
C TYR A 23 -6.47 -8.26 -6.52
N LEU A 24 -7.79 -8.15 -6.69
CA LEU A 24 -8.41 -7.80 -7.97
C LEU A 24 -8.38 -6.29 -8.26
N ILE A 25 -8.12 -5.47 -7.25
CA ILE A 25 -8.05 -4.02 -7.38
C ILE A 25 -6.74 -3.65 -8.08
N ASN A 26 -6.85 -2.93 -9.20
CA ASN A 26 -5.70 -2.40 -9.94
C ASN A 26 -5.92 -0.92 -10.29
N LEU A 27 -5.45 -0.03 -9.42
CA LEU A 27 -5.56 1.42 -9.61
C LEU A 27 -4.63 1.96 -10.71
N GLY A 28 -3.65 1.16 -11.15
CA GLY A 28 -2.71 1.49 -12.22
C GLY A 28 -3.14 1.03 -13.63
N ASN A 29 -4.38 0.56 -13.79
CA ASN A 29 -4.86 0.05 -15.07
C ASN A 29 -4.99 1.17 -16.11
N ALA A 30 -4.43 0.97 -17.33
CA ALA A 30 -4.54 1.91 -18.44
C ALA A 30 -5.99 2.08 -18.93
N ASP A 31 -6.76 1.00 -18.91
CA ASP A 31 -8.19 1.00 -19.24
C ASP A 31 -8.96 1.78 -18.15
N GLU A 32 -9.53 2.90 -18.54
CA GLU A 32 -10.23 3.81 -17.62
C GLU A 32 -11.47 3.15 -16.98
N GLU A 33 -12.22 2.34 -17.69
CA GLU A 33 -13.41 1.69 -17.14
C GLU A 33 -13.02 0.69 -16.05
N LYS A 34 -12.03 -0.15 -16.30
CA LYS A 34 -11.52 -1.11 -15.32
C LYS A 34 -10.85 -0.42 -14.12
N ARG A 35 -10.14 0.68 -14.37
CA ARG A 35 -9.57 1.51 -13.30
C ARG A 35 -10.64 2.13 -12.43
N ASN A 36 -11.73 2.65 -13.03
CA ASN A 36 -12.85 3.19 -12.28
C ASN A 36 -13.56 2.13 -11.43
N GLN A 37 -13.78 0.92 -11.96
CA GLN A 37 -14.30 -0.21 -11.18
C GLN A 37 -13.39 -0.56 -10.00
N SER A 38 -12.08 -0.59 -10.23
CA SER A 38 -11.08 -0.81 -9.16
C SER A 38 -11.10 0.32 -8.13
N PHE A 39 -11.24 1.56 -8.57
CA PHE A 39 -11.30 2.73 -7.69
C PHE A 39 -12.55 2.71 -6.80
N GLU A 40 -13.72 2.38 -7.36
CA GLU A 40 -14.97 2.24 -6.60
C GLU A 40 -14.85 1.15 -5.52
N ALA A 41 -14.29 0.00 -5.87
CA ALA A 41 -14.03 -1.09 -4.93
C ALA A 41 -13.05 -0.67 -3.83
N PHE A 42 -11.96 0.00 -4.18
CA PHE A 42 -10.97 0.51 -3.24
C PHE A 42 -11.57 1.51 -2.25
N VAL A 43 -12.36 2.47 -2.75
CA VAL A 43 -13.07 3.45 -1.91
C VAL A 43 -14.08 2.77 -0.98
N ASP A 44 -14.78 1.72 -1.43
CA ASP A 44 -15.71 0.95 -0.60
C ASP A 44 -14.95 0.25 0.54
N GLU A 45 -13.80 -0.36 0.27
CA GLU A 45 -12.97 -0.98 1.31
C GLU A 45 -12.41 0.05 2.31
N MET A 46 -11.97 1.22 1.84
CA MET A 46 -11.58 2.32 2.73
C MET A 46 -12.74 2.78 3.61
N LYS A 47 -13.97 2.90 3.07
CA LYS A 47 -15.17 3.25 3.86
C LYS A 47 -15.46 2.21 4.94
N ARG A 48 -15.33 0.92 4.61
CA ARG A 48 -15.48 -0.18 5.58
C ARG A 48 -14.44 -0.06 6.70
N CYS A 49 -13.17 0.21 6.37
CA CYS A 49 -12.13 0.46 7.38
C CYS A 49 -12.52 1.63 8.30
N ASN A 50 -12.97 2.75 7.71
CA ASN A 50 -13.42 3.92 8.47
C ASN A 50 -14.60 3.60 9.40
N GLU A 51 -15.61 2.87 8.92
CA GLU A 51 -16.76 2.44 9.72
C GLU A 51 -16.36 1.50 10.86
N LEU A 52 -15.39 0.62 10.64
CA LEU A 52 -14.83 -0.27 11.65
C LEU A 52 -13.92 0.46 12.65
N GLY A 53 -13.52 1.70 12.36
CA GLY A 53 -12.59 2.49 13.16
C GLY A 53 -11.13 2.05 12.98
N LEU A 54 -10.82 1.40 11.85
CA LEU A 54 -9.47 1.00 11.48
C LEU A 54 -8.73 2.16 10.84
N LEU A 55 -7.43 2.23 11.08
CA LEU A 55 -6.61 3.38 10.66
C LEU A 55 -5.94 3.18 9.30
N TYR A 56 -5.87 1.95 8.82
CA TYR A 56 -5.08 1.57 7.65
C TYR A 56 -5.89 0.69 6.70
N LEU A 57 -5.53 0.77 5.41
CA LEU A 57 -5.86 -0.23 4.39
C LEU A 57 -4.57 -0.54 3.63
N ASN A 58 -4.09 -1.79 3.71
CA ASN A 58 -2.93 -2.28 2.98
C ASN A 58 -3.33 -2.67 1.56
N MET A 59 -2.50 -2.36 0.58
CA MET A 59 -2.77 -2.66 -0.82
C MET A 59 -1.50 -2.99 -1.59
N HIS A 60 -1.60 -3.87 -2.57
CA HIS A 60 -0.60 -3.91 -3.63
C HIS A 60 -0.77 -2.68 -4.53
N PRO A 61 0.30 -1.95 -4.88
CA PRO A 61 0.15 -0.70 -5.65
C PRO A 61 -0.63 -0.86 -6.95
N GLY A 62 -0.43 -1.97 -7.67
CA GLY A 62 -1.12 -2.27 -8.91
C GLY A 62 -0.20 -2.84 -9.99
N SER A 63 -0.64 -2.78 -11.23
CA SER A 63 0.04 -3.39 -12.37
C SER A 63 -0.18 -2.59 -13.64
N HIS A 64 0.90 -2.34 -14.39
CA HIS A 64 0.85 -1.62 -15.67
C HIS A 64 0.40 -2.50 -16.87
N LEU A 65 0.20 -3.80 -16.64
CA LEU A 65 -0.26 -4.80 -17.62
C LEU A 65 0.54 -4.84 -18.93
N LYS A 66 1.69 -4.16 -18.99
CA LYS A 66 2.51 -3.93 -20.20
C LYS A 66 1.80 -3.09 -21.28
N GLU A 67 0.77 -2.35 -20.91
CA GLU A 67 0.00 -1.48 -21.80
C GLU A 67 0.53 -0.03 -21.77
N ILE A 68 1.09 0.38 -20.64
CA ILE A 68 1.70 1.69 -20.40
C ILE A 68 3.03 1.53 -19.65
N SER A 69 3.79 2.60 -19.49
CA SER A 69 5.02 2.57 -18.69
C SER A 69 4.72 2.42 -17.19
N GLU A 70 5.70 1.95 -16.41
CA GLU A 70 5.60 1.88 -14.95
C GLU A 70 5.29 3.26 -14.33
N GLU A 71 5.95 4.31 -14.81
CA GLU A 71 5.75 5.68 -14.36
C GLU A 71 4.32 6.17 -14.63
N GLN A 72 3.82 5.98 -15.85
CA GLN A 72 2.43 6.33 -16.18
C GLN A 72 1.41 5.59 -15.31
N SER A 73 1.66 4.30 -15.03
CA SER A 73 0.78 3.52 -14.17
C SER A 73 0.85 3.99 -12.71
N MET A 74 2.04 4.35 -12.22
CA MET A 74 2.20 4.93 -10.87
C MET A 74 1.50 6.29 -10.75
N ASP A 75 1.51 7.12 -11.79
CA ASP A 75 0.77 8.38 -11.81
C ASP A 75 -0.75 8.15 -11.67
N LEU A 76 -1.30 7.14 -12.37
CA LEU A 76 -2.70 6.76 -12.21
C LEU A 76 -3.03 6.28 -10.79
N ILE A 77 -2.13 5.52 -10.17
CA ILE A 77 -2.27 5.07 -8.78
C ILE A 77 -2.29 6.29 -7.83
N ILE A 78 -1.38 7.23 -8.01
CA ILE A 78 -1.28 8.46 -7.23
C ILE A 78 -2.58 9.26 -7.33
N ASP A 79 -3.11 9.45 -8.53
CA ASP A 79 -4.38 10.16 -8.75
C ASP A 79 -5.55 9.47 -8.02
N CYS A 80 -5.63 8.15 -8.08
CA CYS A 80 -6.65 7.37 -7.38
C CYS A 80 -6.51 7.51 -5.85
N ILE A 81 -5.29 7.41 -5.30
CA ILE A 81 -5.04 7.56 -3.86
C ILE A 81 -5.44 8.96 -3.40
N ASN A 82 -5.05 10.00 -4.12
CA ASN A 82 -5.39 11.38 -3.77
C ASN A 82 -6.91 11.59 -3.75
N LYS A 83 -7.63 11.12 -4.77
CA LYS A 83 -9.10 11.17 -4.82
C LYS A 83 -9.76 10.36 -3.69
N ALA A 84 -9.23 9.17 -3.38
CA ALA A 84 -9.75 8.35 -2.29
C ALA A 84 -9.57 9.02 -0.92
N HIS A 85 -8.45 9.71 -0.70
CA HIS A 85 -8.21 10.49 0.50
C HIS A 85 -9.20 11.65 0.68
N GLU A 86 -9.66 12.28 -0.40
CA GLU A 86 -10.72 13.31 -0.34
C GLU A 86 -12.08 12.71 0.05
N LEU A 87 -12.38 11.50 -0.44
CA LEU A 87 -13.67 10.84 -0.23
C LEU A 87 -13.80 10.15 1.13
N VAL A 88 -12.69 9.63 1.67
CA VAL A 88 -12.68 8.84 2.91
C VAL A 88 -11.66 9.42 3.87
N PRO A 89 -12.09 10.22 4.86
CA PRO A 89 -11.20 10.70 5.91
C PRO A 89 -10.78 9.58 6.87
N ASN A 90 -9.70 9.78 7.61
CA ASN A 90 -9.23 8.96 8.74
C ASN A 90 -8.69 7.56 8.42
N VAL A 91 -8.63 7.14 7.16
CA VAL A 91 -7.99 5.89 6.75
C VAL A 91 -6.74 6.21 5.94
N ASN A 92 -5.62 5.64 6.34
CA ASN A 92 -4.35 5.79 5.65
C ASN A 92 -4.18 4.64 4.66
N VAL A 93 -3.70 4.95 3.48
CA VAL A 93 -3.31 3.95 2.49
C VAL A 93 -1.91 3.43 2.83
N VAL A 94 -1.74 2.12 2.83
CA VAL A 94 -0.45 1.48 3.08
C VAL A 94 -0.06 0.68 1.83
N LEU A 95 1.05 1.05 1.22
CA LEU A 95 1.58 0.40 0.02
C LEU A 95 2.40 -0.83 0.43
N GLU A 96 1.96 -2.01 0.06
CA GLU A 96 2.77 -3.21 0.28
C GLU A 96 3.83 -3.36 -0.80
N ILE A 97 5.05 -3.66 -0.38
CA ILE A 97 6.09 -4.06 -1.32
C ILE A 97 5.69 -5.38 -1.99
N THR A 98 5.84 -5.47 -3.31
CA THR A 98 5.48 -6.65 -4.11
C THR A 98 6.72 -7.41 -4.58
N ALA A 99 6.51 -8.63 -5.08
CA ALA A 99 7.60 -9.48 -5.57
C ALA A 99 8.06 -9.17 -7.01
N GLY A 100 7.40 -8.23 -7.71
CA GLY A 100 7.77 -7.83 -9.06
C GLY A 100 7.44 -8.85 -10.16
N GLN A 101 6.46 -9.73 -9.92
CA GLN A 101 6.06 -10.70 -10.94
C GLN A 101 5.26 -10.02 -12.05
N GLY A 102 5.52 -10.41 -13.30
CA GLY A 102 4.74 -10.03 -14.47
C GLY A 102 4.85 -8.55 -14.81
N SER A 103 3.95 -7.73 -14.31
CA SER A 103 3.86 -6.28 -14.51
C SER A 103 3.43 -5.56 -13.22
N ASN A 104 3.58 -6.22 -12.07
CA ASN A 104 3.25 -5.64 -10.77
C ASN A 104 4.23 -4.52 -10.42
N LEU A 105 3.69 -3.44 -9.86
CA LEU A 105 4.43 -2.28 -9.36
C LEU A 105 4.68 -2.41 -7.85
N GLY A 106 5.55 -1.56 -7.32
CA GLY A 106 5.87 -1.54 -5.89
C GLY A 106 6.91 -2.58 -5.47
N TYR A 107 7.61 -3.20 -6.41
CA TYR A 107 8.65 -4.19 -6.12
C TYR A 107 10.01 -3.57 -5.81
N THR A 108 10.18 -2.27 -5.99
CA THR A 108 11.36 -1.53 -5.57
C THR A 108 11.02 -0.44 -4.58
N PHE A 109 11.96 -0.05 -3.74
CA PHE A 109 11.79 1.07 -2.81
C PHE A 109 11.58 2.39 -3.55
N GLU A 110 12.18 2.54 -4.73
CA GLU A 110 12.00 3.70 -5.61
C GLU A 110 10.55 3.83 -6.09
N HIS A 111 9.87 2.73 -6.43
CA HIS A 111 8.43 2.75 -6.77
C HIS A 111 7.58 3.24 -5.61
N LEU A 112 7.84 2.71 -4.40
CA LEU A 112 7.12 3.14 -3.19
C LEU A 112 7.36 4.63 -2.91
N ALA A 113 8.62 5.07 -2.99
CA ALA A 113 8.99 6.47 -2.82
C ALA A 113 8.35 7.38 -3.89
N TYR A 114 8.28 6.93 -5.14
CA TYR A 114 7.62 7.67 -6.22
C TYR A 114 6.14 7.92 -5.90
N ILE A 115 5.40 6.88 -5.53
CA ILE A 115 3.98 6.98 -5.18
C ILE A 115 3.78 7.87 -3.94
N ILE A 116 4.61 7.67 -2.90
CA ILE A 116 4.58 8.52 -1.71
C ILE A 116 4.81 9.99 -2.08
N ASN A 117 5.80 10.28 -2.93
CA ASN A 117 6.13 11.64 -3.33
C ASN A 117 5.04 12.32 -4.15
N GLY A 118 4.26 11.58 -4.92
CA GLY A 118 3.10 12.09 -5.67
C GLY A 118 1.82 12.23 -4.83
N THR A 119 1.72 11.52 -3.70
CA THR A 119 0.57 11.64 -2.79
C THR A 119 0.55 13.00 -2.12
N ILE A 120 -0.60 13.68 -2.11
CA ILE A 120 -0.74 15.04 -1.54
C ILE A 120 -0.59 15.02 -0.03
N ASP A 121 -1.38 14.19 0.66
CA ASP A 121 -1.32 14.07 2.12
C ASP A 121 -0.31 13.00 2.55
N LYS A 122 0.91 13.43 2.81
CA LYS A 122 2.02 12.57 3.24
C LYS A 122 1.80 11.90 4.61
N ASN A 123 0.87 12.39 5.41
CA ASN A 123 0.57 11.80 6.72
C ASN A 123 -0.38 10.61 6.60
N ARG A 124 -1.03 10.47 5.45
CA ARG A 124 -2.04 9.44 5.20
C ARG A 124 -1.57 8.34 4.25
N ILE A 125 -0.27 8.26 4.02
CA ILE A 125 0.33 7.18 3.24
C ILE A 125 1.44 6.51 4.04
N GLY A 126 1.58 5.20 3.87
CA GLY A 126 2.61 4.40 4.50
C GLY A 126 3.04 3.21 3.65
N VAL A 127 3.90 2.38 4.22
CA VAL A 127 4.45 1.18 3.58
C VAL A 127 4.28 -0.02 4.50
N CYS A 128 3.96 -1.16 3.91
CA CYS A 128 4.07 -2.49 4.50
C CYS A 128 5.22 -3.24 3.84
N LEU A 129 6.14 -3.77 4.64
CA LEU A 129 7.22 -4.63 4.17
C LEU A 129 6.80 -6.09 4.30
N ASP A 130 6.44 -6.72 3.17
CA ASP A 130 6.25 -8.17 3.11
C ASP A 130 7.62 -8.84 2.93
N THR A 131 8.00 -9.69 3.89
CA THR A 131 9.31 -10.34 3.90
C THR A 131 9.52 -11.34 2.76
N CYS A 132 8.46 -12.00 2.32
CA CYS A 132 8.47 -12.90 1.19
C CYS A 132 8.64 -12.13 -0.13
N HIS A 133 7.87 -11.07 -0.31
CA HIS A 133 7.93 -10.21 -1.49
C HIS A 133 9.30 -9.51 -1.60
N MET A 134 9.82 -8.96 -0.50
CA MET A 134 11.15 -8.36 -0.46
C MET A 134 12.22 -9.34 -0.93
N PHE A 135 12.20 -10.56 -0.40
CA PHE A 135 13.17 -11.58 -0.78
C PHE A 135 13.04 -11.94 -2.27
N ALA A 136 11.82 -12.12 -2.77
CA ALA A 136 11.57 -12.42 -4.19
C ALA A 136 11.97 -11.26 -5.11
N ALA A 137 11.83 -10.01 -4.67
CA ALA A 137 12.26 -8.80 -5.39
C ALA A 137 13.78 -8.56 -5.34
N GLY A 138 14.55 -9.39 -4.59
CA GLY A 138 16.00 -9.32 -4.52
C GLY A 138 16.57 -8.61 -3.29
N TYR A 139 15.74 -8.20 -2.35
CA TYR A 139 16.18 -7.64 -1.07
C TYR A 139 16.54 -8.77 -0.10
N ASP A 140 17.83 -9.02 0.09
CA ASP A 140 18.29 -10.07 0.99
C ASP A 140 18.19 -9.64 2.47
N ILE A 141 17.44 -10.42 3.25
CA ILE A 141 17.22 -10.21 4.68
C ILE A 141 17.63 -11.40 5.55
N ARG A 142 18.39 -12.38 4.99
CA ARG A 142 18.70 -13.65 5.66
C ARG A 142 19.83 -13.54 6.66
N THR A 143 20.77 -12.64 6.47
CA THR A 143 21.89 -12.43 7.40
C THR A 143 21.79 -11.04 8.05
N LYS A 144 22.47 -10.85 9.19
CA LYS A 144 22.51 -9.56 9.84
C LYS A 144 23.05 -8.45 8.93
N ASP A 145 24.07 -8.76 8.15
CA ASP A 145 24.72 -7.78 7.28
C ASP A 145 23.84 -7.41 6.09
N SER A 146 23.24 -8.41 5.41
CA SER A 146 22.31 -8.17 4.31
C SER A 146 21.03 -7.47 4.78
N TYR A 147 20.47 -7.87 5.94
CA TYR A 147 19.35 -7.18 6.57
C TYR A 147 19.67 -5.70 6.84
N THR A 148 20.81 -5.43 7.49
CA THR A 148 21.22 -4.05 7.79
C THR A 148 21.36 -3.23 6.51
N LYS A 149 21.97 -3.79 5.47
CA LYS A 149 22.12 -3.12 4.17
C LYS A 149 20.75 -2.81 3.56
N THR A 150 19.85 -3.78 3.53
CA THR A 150 18.50 -3.63 2.98
C THR A 150 17.70 -2.58 3.75
N MET A 151 17.74 -2.60 5.08
CA MET A 151 16.98 -1.63 5.89
C MET A 151 17.58 -0.22 5.84
N ASN A 152 18.88 -0.08 5.71
CA ASN A 152 19.52 1.23 5.47
C ASN A 152 19.09 1.80 4.10
N ASN A 153 19.03 0.96 3.07
CA ASN A 153 18.52 1.36 1.76
C ASN A 153 17.05 1.80 1.81
N PHE A 154 16.22 1.06 2.58
CA PHE A 154 14.83 1.47 2.81
C PHE A 154 14.75 2.83 3.51
N GLU A 155 15.57 3.07 4.54
CA GLU A 155 15.59 4.37 5.24
C GLU A 155 16.02 5.50 4.32
N GLU A 156 17.02 5.27 3.47
CA GLU A 156 17.53 6.29 2.55
C GLU A 156 16.51 6.66 1.47
N ILE A 157 15.82 5.68 0.87
CA ILE A 157 14.92 5.89 -0.27
C ILE A 157 13.51 6.24 0.18
N VAL A 158 12.95 5.53 1.16
CA VAL A 158 11.56 5.67 1.62
C VAL A 158 11.49 6.39 2.96
N GLY A 159 12.23 5.90 3.95
CA GLY A 159 12.25 6.39 5.31
C GLY A 159 11.34 5.59 6.27
N PHE A 160 11.88 5.22 7.44
CA PHE A 160 11.14 4.47 8.47
C PHE A 160 9.89 5.18 8.99
N LYS A 161 9.80 6.49 8.85
CA LYS A 161 8.59 7.25 9.20
C LYS A 161 7.33 6.77 8.46
N TYR A 162 7.52 6.20 7.25
CA TYR A 162 6.44 5.66 6.45
C TYR A 162 6.14 4.19 6.73
N LEU A 163 6.99 3.46 7.44
CA LEU A 163 6.75 2.06 7.79
C LEU A 163 5.58 1.94 8.76
N LYS A 164 4.52 1.24 8.35
CA LYS A 164 3.29 1.04 9.12
C LYS A 164 3.02 -0.40 9.47
N GLY A 165 3.56 -1.33 8.70
CA GLY A 165 3.35 -2.77 8.92
C GLY A 165 4.47 -3.63 8.34
N VAL A 166 4.48 -4.87 8.80
CA VAL A 166 5.32 -5.95 8.28
C VAL A 166 4.42 -7.15 8.08
N HIS A 167 4.50 -7.77 6.88
CA HIS A 167 3.77 -8.96 6.48
C HIS A 167 4.69 -10.17 6.32
#